data_ac5abd08e7d1b9549e7282e985d82e76
#
_entry.id   ac5abd08e7d1b9549e7282e985d82e76
#
_cell.length_a   1.000
_cell.length_b   1.000
_cell.length_c   1.000
_cell.angle_alpha   90.00
_cell.angle_beta   90.00
_cell.angle_gamma   90.00
#
_symmetry.space_group_name_H-M   'P 1'
#
loop_
_entity.id
_entity.type
_entity.pdbx_description
1 polymer ?
#
loop_
_entity_poly.entity_id
_entity_poly.type
_entity_poly.pdbx_seq_one_letter_code
_entity_poly.pdbx_strand_id
1 'polypeptide(L)'
;MTKSFAKELAPFNIRVNALLPGLTDTKFAAFLTQSPEIMKAVLPTIPMGRIAKPEEMAGAVLYLVSDAASYTTGACLNVDGGMLA
;
A
#
# COMPACT_ATOMS: atom_id res chain seq x y z
N MET A 1 -12.67 5.16 -8.92
CA MET A 1 -13.32 5.89 -7.82
C MET A 1 -12.40 6.92 -7.17
N THR A 2 -11.19 6.57 -6.77
CA THR A 2 -10.22 7.51 -6.19
C THR A 2 -9.97 8.73 -7.06
N LYS A 3 -9.73 8.53 -8.35
CA LYS A 3 -9.43 9.63 -9.27
C LYS A 3 -10.62 10.56 -9.49
N SER A 4 -11.83 10.02 -9.53
CA SER A 4 -13.04 10.83 -9.67
C SER A 4 -13.28 11.70 -8.45
N PHE A 5 -13.14 11.13 -7.25
CA PHE A 5 -13.27 11.90 -6.01
C PHE A 5 -12.16 12.94 -5.87
N ALA A 6 -10.93 12.59 -6.28
CA ALA A 6 -9.82 13.52 -6.23
C ALA A 6 -10.11 14.77 -7.06
N LYS A 7 -10.61 14.59 -8.28
CA LYS A 7 -10.97 15.72 -9.15
C LYS A 7 -12.13 16.54 -8.60
N GLU A 8 -13.14 15.87 -8.06
CA GLU A 8 -14.34 16.52 -7.54
C GLU A 8 -14.01 17.35 -6.30
N LEU A 9 -13.15 16.84 -5.42
CA LEU A 9 -12.87 17.46 -4.13
C LEU A 9 -11.64 18.37 -4.11
N ALA A 10 -10.82 18.36 -5.15
CA ALA A 10 -9.64 19.21 -5.24
C ALA A 10 -9.94 20.70 -5.08
N PRO A 11 -11.03 21.24 -5.69
CA PRO A 11 -11.37 22.66 -5.50
C PRO A 11 -11.65 23.03 -4.05
N PHE A 12 -11.99 22.07 -3.22
CA PHE A 12 -12.25 22.29 -1.78
C PHE A 12 -11.03 22.05 -0.93
N ASN A 13 -9.84 21.92 -1.54
CA ASN A 13 -8.59 21.63 -0.85
C ASN A 13 -8.61 20.30 -0.08
N ILE A 14 -9.28 19.30 -0.66
CA ILE A 14 -9.33 17.95 -0.11
C ILE A 14 -8.58 17.03 -1.06
N ARG A 15 -7.61 16.29 -0.52
CA ARG A 15 -6.84 15.30 -1.28
C ARG A 15 -7.42 13.90 -1.05
N VAL A 16 -7.50 13.12 -2.12
CA VAL A 16 -8.01 11.74 -2.07
C VAL A 16 -7.00 10.85 -2.78
N ASN A 17 -6.42 9.95 -2.04
CA ASN A 17 -5.45 8.99 -2.55
C ASN A 17 -5.81 7.59 -2.07
N ALA A 18 -5.27 6.58 -2.73
CA ALA A 18 -5.45 5.18 -2.35
C ALA A 18 -4.10 4.54 -2.08
N LEU A 19 -4.04 3.71 -1.05
CA LEU A 19 -2.91 2.84 -0.76
C LEU A 19 -3.29 1.42 -1.15
N LEU A 20 -2.45 0.77 -1.95
CA LEU A 20 -2.64 -0.63 -2.36
C LEU A 20 -1.52 -1.45 -1.72
N PRO A 21 -1.75 -1.99 -0.51
CA PRO A 21 -0.72 -2.75 0.19
C PRO A 21 -0.57 -4.16 -0.39
N GLY A 22 0.65 -4.67 -0.35
CA GLY A 22 0.91 -6.07 -0.60
C GLY A 22 0.76 -6.89 0.68
N LEU A 23 1.27 -8.14 0.64
CA LEU A 23 1.24 -9.00 1.81
C LEU A 23 2.12 -8.42 2.91
N THR A 24 1.52 -8.20 4.07
CA THR A 24 2.16 -7.58 5.22
C THR A 24 2.11 -8.52 6.41
N ASP A 25 3.19 -8.58 7.19
CA ASP A 25 3.28 -9.42 8.38
C ASP A 25 2.52 -8.77 9.53
N THR A 26 1.24 -9.10 9.64
CA THR A 26 0.35 -8.61 10.69
C THR A 26 -0.23 -9.80 11.46
N LYS A 27 -0.78 -9.54 12.64
CA LYS A 27 -1.49 -10.57 13.41
C LYS A 27 -2.66 -11.15 12.62
N PHE A 28 -3.33 -10.32 11.83
CA PHE A 28 -4.46 -10.73 11.01
C PHE A 28 -4.04 -11.70 9.91
N ALA A 29 -2.86 -11.51 9.34
CA ALA A 29 -2.32 -12.34 8.28
C ALA A 29 -1.40 -13.47 8.80
N ALA A 30 -1.27 -13.63 10.11
CA ALA A 30 -0.29 -14.55 10.69
C ALA A 30 -0.49 -15.99 10.24
N PHE A 31 -1.74 -16.43 10.06
CA PHE A 31 -2.00 -17.80 9.60
C PHE A 31 -1.46 -18.04 8.17
N LEU A 32 -1.38 -17.01 7.35
CA LEU A 32 -0.78 -17.09 6.02
C LEU A 32 0.75 -17.03 6.11
N THR A 33 1.27 -16.08 6.86
CA THR A 33 2.73 -15.82 6.93
C THR A 33 3.48 -16.89 7.70
N GLN A 34 2.79 -17.62 8.59
CA GLN A 34 3.38 -18.72 9.34
C GLN A 34 3.28 -20.09 8.65
N SER A 35 2.59 -20.16 7.51
CA SER A 35 2.51 -21.39 6.73
C SER A 35 3.67 -21.45 5.73
N PRO A 36 4.64 -22.38 5.91
CA PRO A 36 5.75 -22.51 4.95
C PRO A 36 5.29 -22.81 3.54
N GLU A 37 4.21 -23.58 3.39
CA GLU A 37 3.67 -23.95 2.06
C GLU A 37 3.10 -22.74 1.34
N ILE A 38 2.33 -21.91 2.06
CA ILE A 38 1.74 -20.70 1.48
C ILE A 38 2.85 -19.71 1.14
N MET A 39 3.80 -19.50 2.04
CA MET A 39 4.90 -18.58 1.80
C MET A 39 5.79 -19.03 0.64
N LYS A 40 6.01 -20.32 0.49
CA LYS A 40 6.77 -20.87 -0.63
C LYS A 40 6.09 -20.59 -1.97
N ALA A 41 4.76 -20.59 -1.98
CA ALA A 41 3.99 -20.27 -3.19
C ALA A 41 3.94 -18.75 -3.46
N VAL A 42 3.89 -17.94 -2.43
CA VAL A 42 3.68 -16.48 -2.54
C VAL A 42 4.97 -15.71 -2.79
N LEU A 43 6.06 -16.05 -2.08
CA LEU A 43 7.30 -15.27 -2.16
C LEU A 43 7.85 -15.11 -3.57
N PRO A 44 7.80 -16.14 -4.46
CA PRO A 44 8.26 -15.97 -5.83
C PRO A 44 7.46 -14.94 -6.64
N THR A 45 6.23 -14.61 -6.22
CA THR A 45 5.40 -13.63 -6.91
C THR A 45 5.75 -12.19 -6.52
N ILE A 46 6.57 -12.02 -5.48
CA ILE A 46 6.99 -10.70 -4.98
C ILE A 46 8.44 -10.47 -5.45
N PRO A 47 8.68 -9.55 -6.38
CA PRO A 47 10.05 -9.31 -6.87
C PRO A 47 11.07 -9.01 -5.78
N MET A 48 10.69 -8.29 -4.71
CA MET A 48 11.59 -8.04 -3.58
C MET A 48 11.84 -9.27 -2.72
N GLY A 49 11.08 -10.35 -2.90
CA GLY A 49 11.35 -11.65 -2.28
C GLY A 49 11.04 -11.74 -0.79
N ARG A 50 10.25 -10.81 -0.27
CA ARG A 50 9.85 -10.82 1.15
C ARG A 50 8.51 -10.16 1.33
N ILE A 51 7.83 -10.47 2.45
CA ILE A 51 6.63 -9.75 2.86
C ILE A 51 7.02 -8.43 3.51
N ALA A 52 6.08 -7.49 3.54
CA ALA A 52 6.32 -6.19 4.15
C ALA A 52 6.19 -6.26 5.68
N LYS A 53 6.86 -5.33 6.34
CA LYS A 53 6.63 -5.06 7.77
C LYS A 53 5.54 -4.01 7.90
N PRO A 54 4.75 -4.04 9.00
CA PRO A 54 3.69 -3.03 9.21
C PRO A 54 4.21 -1.60 9.14
N GLU A 55 5.43 -1.34 9.60
CA GLU A 55 6.04 0.00 9.57
C GLU A 55 6.20 0.53 8.15
N GLU A 56 6.38 -0.38 7.19
CA GLU A 56 6.52 0.02 5.78
C GLU A 56 5.21 0.54 5.21
N MET A 57 4.07 0.01 5.70
CA MET A 57 2.76 0.55 5.34
C MET A 57 2.47 1.86 6.08
N ALA A 58 2.84 1.93 7.35
CA ALA A 58 2.67 3.15 8.15
C ALA A 58 3.43 4.34 7.55
N GLY A 59 4.64 4.12 7.03
CA GLY A 59 5.41 5.16 6.37
C GLY A 59 4.72 5.71 5.12
N ALA A 60 4.12 4.83 4.33
CA ALA A 60 3.38 5.24 3.13
C ALA A 60 2.14 6.07 3.49
N VAL A 61 1.39 5.64 4.50
CA VAL A 61 0.22 6.39 5.00
C VAL A 61 0.66 7.76 5.53
N LEU A 62 1.73 7.80 6.31
CA LEU A 62 2.25 9.05 6.87
C LEU A 62 2.61 10.04 5.76
N TYR A 63 3.25 9.58 4.69
CA TYR A 63 3.50 10.44 3.53
C TYR A 63 2.21 11.02 2.97
N LEU A 64 1.21 10.15 2.71
CA LEU A 64 -0.03 10.57 2.04
C LEU A 64 -0.86 11.56 2.87
N VAL A 65 -0.81 11.47 4.21
CA VAL A 65 -1.58 12.37 5.09
C VAL A 65 -0.80 13.60 5.54
N SER A 66 0.48 13.68 5.20
CA SER A 66 1.35 14.78 5.63
C SER A 66 1.42 15.89 4.58
N ASP A 67 2.00 17.04 4.98
CA ASP A 67 2.25 18.15 4.08
C ASP A 67 3.25 17.81 2.97
N ALA A 68 4.06 16.75 3.18
CA ALA A 68 4.96 16.26 2.13
C ALA A 68 4.19 15.83 0.89
N ALA A 69 2.93 15.42 1.03
CA ALA A 69 2.06 15.03 -0.08
C ALA A 69 1.06 16.13 -0.46
N SER A 70 1.35 17.39 -0.13
CA SER A 70 0.40 18.50 -0.33
C SER A 70 -0.02 18.72 -1.79
N TYR A 71 0.78 18.28 -2.74
CA TYR A 71 0.46 18.36 -4.17
C TYR A 71 0.08 17.00 -4.76
N THR A 72 -0.18 15.99 -3.92
CA THR A 72 -0.52 14.63 -4.34
C THR A 72 -2.00 14.36 -4.11
N THR A 73 -2.75 14.19 -5.19
CA THR A 73 -4.15 13.75 -5.14
C THR A 73 -4.46 12.86 -6.35
N GLY A 74 -5.38 11.96 -6.20
CA GLY A 74 -5.74 11.00 -7.26
C GLY A 74 -4.70 9.90 -7.46
N ALA A 75 -3.73 9.77 -6.58
CA ALA A 75 -2.69 8.75 -6.69
C ALA A 75 -3.16 7.41 -6.12
N CYS A 76 -2.73 6.33 -6.77
CA CYS A 76 -2.86 4.97 -6.26
C CYS A 76 -1.45 4.47 -6.00
N LEU A 77 -1.05 4.42 -4.73
CA LEU A 77 0.31 4.06 -4.34
C LEU A 77 0.39 2.58 -4.03
N ASN A 78 1.10 1.84 -4.88
CA ASN A 78 1.36 0.43 -4.65
C ASN A 78 2.54 0.28 -3.69
N VAL A 79 2.32 -0.45 -2.59
CA VAL A 79 3.36 -0.79 -1.62
C VAL A 79 3.35 -2.32 -1.46
N ASP A 80 3.87 -3.01 -2.46
CA ASP A 80 3.67 -4.45 -2.64
C ASP A 80 4.95 -5.20 -3.04
N GLY A 81 6.11 -4.59 -2.87
CA GLY A 81 7.38 -5.23 -3.22
C GLY A 81 7.55 -5.49 -4.70
N GLY A 82 6.77 -4.83 -5.54
CA GLY A 82 6.83 -4.96 -6.98
C GLY A 82 5.87 -5.99 -7.58
N MET A 83 4.99 -6.57 -6.78
CA MET A 83 4.09 -7.65 -7.24
C MET A 83 3.27 -7.24 -8.47
N LEU A 84 2.80 -6.00 -8.52
CA LEU A 84 2.00 -5.49 -9.64
C LEU A 84 2.82 -4.67 -10.65
N ALA A 85 4.11 -4.71 -10.51
CA ALA A 85 4.98 -3.95 -11.43
C ALA A 85 4.95 -4.53 -12.85
#